data_def0240500d745d3b6ebc8cae5a8b6e0
#
_entry.id   def0240500d745d3b6ebc8cae5a8b6e0
#
_cell.length_a   1.000
_cell.length_b   1.000
_cell.length_c   1.000
_cell.angle_alpha   90.00
_cell.angle_beta   90.00
_cell.angle_gamma   90.00
#
_symmetry.space_group_name_H-M   'P 1'
#
loop_
_entity.id
_entity.type
_entity.pdbx_description
1 polymer ?
#
loop_
_entity_poly.entity_id
_entity_poly.type
_entity_poly.pdbx_seq_one_letter_code
_entity_poly.pdbx_strand_id
1 'polypeptide(L)'
;MLFCYFLLNNLLNRFNGLNTFNNNILVIKELITNKLVYKNSISINYNSRIKSQKRIIQKINRLRIPYDIYGLRIIYEDSLDMNNSQFAYIIKDFICNNFYTIDYLYDDYIKYPKINKYQSLHVYIITNILIEIQIRNSLMNFNAINGTASNYY
;
A
#
# COMPACT_ATOMS: atom_id res chain seq x y z
N MET A 1 16.53 14.97 -6.53
CA MET A 1 17.38 14.99 -5.32
C MET A 1 16.63 14.53 -4.06
N LEU A 2 15.47 15.10 -3.74
CA LEU A 2 14.66 14.75 -2.55
C LEU A 2 14.30 13.25 -2.50
N PHE A 3 13.91 12.67 -3.62
CA PHE A 3 13.50 11.27 -3.74
C PHE A 3 14.64 10.28 -3.42
N CYS A 4 15.85 10.54 -3.92
CA CYS A 4 17.03 9.71 -3.60
C CYS A 4 17.37 9.79 -2.09
N TYR A 5 17.15 10.94 -1.47
CA TYR A 5 17.33 11.13 -0.03
C TYR A 5 16.35 10.26 0.78
N PHE A 6 15.05 10.26 0.43
CA PHE A 6 14.06 9.42 1.11
C PHE A 6 14.34 7.93 0.93
N LEU A 7 14.77 7.51 -0.26
CA LEU A 7 15.13 6.12 -0.51
C LEU A 7 16.35 5.70 0.31
N LEU A 8 17.38 6.55 0.34
CA LEU A 8 18.58 6.30 1.12
C LEU A 8 18.27 6.26 2.63
N ASN A 9 17.44 7.18 3.11
CA ASN A 9 16.96 7.19 4.50
C ASN A 9 16.16 5.93 4.85
N ASN A 10 15.31 5.45 3.96
CA ASN A 10 14.58 4.19 4.17
C ASN A 10 15.53 2.99 4.26
N LEU A 11 16.62 2.99 3.49
CA LEU A 11 17.62 1.92 3.50
C LEU A 11 18.51 1.98 4.75
N LEU A 12 18.99 3.18 5.11
CA LEU A 12 19.93 3.39 6.21
C LEU A 12 19.25 3.36 7.59
N ASN A 13 18.02 3.90 7.69
CA ASN A 13 17.30 4.08 8.96
C ASN A 13 16.23 3.02 9.21
N ARG A 14 16.37 1.82 8.63
CA ARG A 14 15.38 0.74 8.79
C ARG A 14 15.04 0.44 10.26
N PHE A 15 15.99 0.54 11.18
CA PHE A 15 15.77 0.31 12.61
C PHE A 15 15.20 1.54 13.32
N ASN A 16 15.63 2.75 12.98
CA ASN A 16 15.10 3.99 13.53
C ASN A 16 13.75 4.38 12.90
N GLY A 17 13.48 3.88 11.69
CA GLY A 17 12.23 4.11 10.96
C GLY A 17 11.02 3.33 11.49
N LEU A 18 11.21 2.33 12.35
CA LEU A 18 10.09 1.50 12.83
C LEU A 18 9.07 2.30 13.65
N ASN A 19 9.54 3.11 14.59
CA ASN A 19 8.65 3.95 15.40
C ASN A 19 7.96 5.01 14.53
N THR A 20 8.71 5.65 13.63
CA THR A 20 8.17 6.61 12.65
C THR A 20 7.14 5.95 11.74
N PHE A 21 7.42 4.74 11.25
CA PHE A 21 6.49 3.97 10.43
C PHE A 21 5.20 3.66 11.20
N ASN A 22 5.32 3.12 12.41
CA ASN A 22 4.15 2.78 13.23
C ASN A 22 3.28 4.01 13.52
N ASN A 23 3.89 5.15 13.87
CA ASN A 23 3.17 6.40 14.10
C ASN A 23 2.45 6.90 12.84
N ASN A 24 3.11 6.87 11.68
CA ASN A 24 2.48 7.24 10.42
C ASN A 24 1.31 6.32 10.07
N ILE A 25 1.45 5.00 10.31
CA ILE A 25 0.37 4.04 10.09
C ILE A 25 -0.83 4.32 10.99
N LEU A 26 -0.62 4.69 12.25
CA LEU A 26 -1.70 5.06 13.18
C LEU A 26 -2.46 6.27 12.66
N VAL A 27 -1.75 7.34 12.27
CA VAL A 27 -2.37 8.55 11.71
C VAL A 27 -3.18 8.24 10.45
N ILE A 28 -2.63 7.46 9.52
CA ILE A 28 -3.32 7.09 8.28
C ILE A 28 -4.59 6.29 8.59
N LYS A 29 -4.52 5.29 9.48
CA LYS A 29 -5.66 4.48 9.89
C LYS A 29 -6.76 5.34 10.51
N GLU A 30 -6.39 6.21 11.45
CA GLU A 30 -7.33 7.08 12.13
C GLU A 30 -8.04 8.02 11.16
N LEU A 31 -7.32 8.67 10.26
CA LEU A 31 -7.90 9.56 9.25
C LEU A 31 -8.87 8.82 8.33
N ILE A 32 -8.50 7.65 7.82
CA ILE A 32 -9.36 6.84 6.94
C ILE A 32 -10.60 6.36 7.70
N THR A 33 -10.43 5.82 8.91
CA THR A 33 -11.52 5.30 9.70
C THR A 33 -12.53 6.40 10.03
N ASN A 34 -12.07 7.55 10.53
CA ASN A 34 -12.94 8.65 10.92
C ASN A 34 -13.68 9.29 9.74
N LYS A 35 -13.09 9.32 8.56
CA LYS A 35 -13.65 10.03 7.40
C LYS A 35 -14.43 9.13 6.44
N LEU A 36 -14.04 7.85 6.31
CA LEU A 36 -14.61 6.97 5.30
C LEU A 36 -15.46 5.84 5.90
N VAL A 37 -15.05 5.21 7.00
CA VAL A 37 -15.75 4.05 7.57
C VAL A 37 -17.09 4.46 8.15
N TYR A 38 -17.11 5.50 8.99
CA TYR A 38 -18.36 5.96 9.63
C TYR A 38 -19.41 6.48 8.64
N LYS A 39 -18.99 6.86 7.41
CA LYS A 39 -19.90 7.41 6.41
C LYS A 39 -20.56 6.36 5.50
N ASN A 40 -19.94 5.20 5.32
CA ASN A 40 -20.29 4.30 4.20
C ASN A 40 -20.67 2.87 4.61
N SER A 41 -20.79 2.55 5.90
CA SER A 41 -21.08 1.19 6.41
C SER A 41 -20.12 0.11 5.86
N ILE A 42 -18.87 0.49 5.63
CA ILE A 42 -17.83 -0.37 5.08
C ILE A 42 -16.87 -0.75 6.19
N SER A 43 -16.47 -2.01 6.25
CA SER A 43 -15.40 -2.45 7.13
C SER A 43 -14.04 -2.31 6.45
N ILE A 44 -13.02 -1.89 7.21
CA ILE A 44 -11.65 -1.76 6.71
C ILE A 44 -10.68 -2.47 7.65
N ASN A 45 -9.88 -3.38 7.08
CA ASN A 45 -8.78 -4.04 7.75
C ASN A 45 -7.44 -3.49 7.26
N TYR A 46 -6.49 -3.34 8.17
CA TYR A 46 -5.18 -2.76 7.89
C TYR A 46 -4.05 -3.74 8.24
N ASN A 47 -3.20 -4.03 7.27
CA ASN A 47 -1.99 -4.84 7.46
C ASN A 47 -0.75 -4.04 7.10
N SER A 48 0.08 -3.73 8.10
CA SER A 48 1.38 -3.09 7.89
C SER A 48 2.50 -4.13 7.78
N ARG A 49 3.51 -3.84 6.96
CA ARG A 49 4.67 -4.71 6.79
C ARG A 49 5.95 -3.92 6.55
N ILE A 50 7.05 -4.48 7.00
CA ILE A 50 8.39 -4.05 6.60
C ILE A 50 9.01 -5.18 5.81
N LYS A 51 9.52 -4.87 4.61
CA LYS A 51 10.16 -5.85 3.75
C LYS A 51 11.43 -6.42 4.40
N SER A 52 11.61 -7.74 4.35
CA SER A 52 12.79 -8.38 4.89
C SER A 52 14.08 -7.96 4.16
N GLN A 53 15.23 -7.96 4.86
CA GLN A 53 16.53 -7.61 4.27
C GLN A 53 16.83 -8.47 3.05
N LYS A 54 16.60 -9.79 3.14
CA LYS A 54 16.81 -10.73 2.04
C LYS A 54 16.08 -10.27 0.76
N ARG A 55 14.81 -9.86 0.88
CA ARG A 55 14.01 -9.40 -0.27
C ARG A 55 14.46 -8.04 -0.80
N ILE A 56 14.98 -7.16 0.06
CA ILE A 56 15.57 -5.87 -0.35
C ILE A 56 16.82 -6.13 -1.19
N ILE A 57 17.74 -6.96 -0.68
CA ILE A 57 18.99 -7.34 -1.38
C ILE A 57 18.68 -8.01 -2.72
N GLN A 58 17.72 -8.94 -2.76
CA GLN A 58 17.29 -9.59 -4.00
C GLN A 58 16.78 -8.59 -5.06
N LYS A 59 16.06 -7.54 -4.65
CA LYS A 59 15.64 -6.47 -5.57
C LYS A 59 16.82 -5.68 -6.10
N ILE A 60 17.74 -5.27 -5.22
CA ILE A 60 18.94 -4.51 -5.58
C ILE A 60 19.80 -5.32 -6.57
N ASN A 61 20.01 -6.61 -6.30
CA ASN A 61 20.78 -7.49 -7.19
C ASN A 61 20.16 -7.66 -8.58
N ARG A 62 18.84 -7.42 -8.71
CA ARG A 62 18.12 -7.37 -9.99
C ARG A 62 18.07 -5.97 -10.59
N LEU A 63 18.90 -5.04 -10.13
CA LEU A 63 18.94 -3.62 -10.53
C LEU A 63 17.58 -2.92 -10.38
N ARG A 64 16.76 -3.35 -9.40
CA ARG A 64 15.46 -2.73 -9.10
C ARG A 64 15.53 -1.95 -7.81
N ILE A 65 15.03 -0.73 -7.82
CA ILE A 65 14.98 0.13 -6.64
C ILE A 65 13.87 -0.40 -5.69
N PRO A 66 14.17 -0.69 -4.41
CA PRO A 66 13.18 -1.21 -3.46
C PRO A 66 12.34 -0.09 -2.83
N TYR A 67 11.45 0.54 -3.59
CA TYR A 67 10.56 1.60 -3.10
C TYR A 67 9.60 1.12 -1.99
N ASP A 68 9.29 -0.16 -1.94
CA ASP A 68 8.30 -0.82 -1.10
C ASP A 68 8.89 -1.46 0.18
N ILE A 69 9.83 -0.75 0.84
CA ILE A 69 10.43 -1.21 2.11
C ILE A 69 9.37 -1.17 3.22
N TYR A 70 8.64 -0.07 3.32
CA TYR A 70 7.52 0.10 4.23
C TYR A 70 6.22 0.02 3.44
N GLY A 71 5.30 -0.82 3.90
CA GLY A 71 4.03 -1.04 3.23
C GLY A 71 2.84 -1.05 4.18
N LEU A 72 1.74 -0.43 3.77
CA LEU A 72 0.44 -0.54 4.38
C LEU A 72 -0.54 -1.16 3.39
N ARG A 73 -1.22 -2.22 3.78
CA ARG A 73 -2.31 -2.79 3.00
C ARG A 73 -3.63 -2.40 3.65
N ILE A 74 -4.51 -1.83 2.85
CA ILE A 74 -5.87 -1.45 3.19
C ILE A 74 -6.78 -2.45 2.48
N ILE A 75 -7.50 -3.26 3.27
CA ILE A 75 -8.45 -4.25 2.78
C ILE A 75 -9.83 -3.79 3.20
N TYR A 76 -10.68 -3.43 2.25
CA TYR A 76 -12.05 -3.04 2.54
C TYR A 76 -13.02 -4.15 2.14
N GLU A 77 -14.15 -4.18 2.84
CA GLU A 77 -15.26 -5.07 2.58
C GLU A 77 -16.53 -4.24 2.50
N ASP A 78 -17.16 -4.28 1.33
CA ASP A 78 -18.48 -3.68 1.12
C ASP A 78 -19.52 -4.76 1.39
N SER A 79 -20.38 -4.50 2.39
CA SER A 79 -21.44 -5.44 2.78
C SER A 79 -22.54 -5.58 1.72
N LEU A 80 -22.66 -4.60 0.81
CA LEU A 80 -23.68 -4.56 -0.23
C LEU A 80 -23.19 -5.13 -1.56
N ASP A 81 -21.90 -5.00 -1.86
CA ASP A 81 -21.29 -5.52 -3.09
C ASP A 81 -19.82 -5.89 -2.88
N MET A 82 -19.56 -7.18 -2.67
CA MET A 82 -18.19 -7.71 -2.49
C MET A 82 -17.29 -7.49 -3.72
N ASN A 83 -17.85 -7.25 -4.90
CA ASN A 83 -17.12 -7.00 -6.14
C ASN A 83 -16.88 -5.50 -6.37
N ASN A 84 -17.40 -4.62 -5.51
CA ASN A 84 -17.27 -3.18 -5.70
C ASN A 84 -15.80 -2.75 -5.65
N SER A 85 -15.26 -2.36 -6.80
CA SER A 85 -13.91 -1.81 -6.91
C SER A 85 -13.87 -0.29 -6.76
N GLN A 86 -15.02 0.39 -6.86
CA GLN A 86 -15.08 1.86 -6.84
C GLN A 86 -14.58 2.44 -5.51
N PHE A 87 -14.83 1.74 -4.40
CA PHE A 87 -14.39 2.20 -3.10
C PHE A 87 -12.85 2.25 -2.96
N ALA A 88 -12.11 1.42 -3.71
CA ALA A 88 -10.66 1.52 -3.78
C ALA A 88 -10.20 2.90 -4.30
N TYR A 89 -10.89 3.42 -5.31
CA TYR A 89 -10.59 4.74 -5.88
C TYR A 89 -10.97 5.88 -4.92
N ILE A 90 -12.06 5.73 -4.16
CA ILE A 90 -12.43 6.69 -3.10
C ILE A 90 -11.33 6.75 -2.03
N ILE A 91 -10.84 5.60 -1.57
CA ILE A 91 -9.72 5.54 -0.61
C ILE A 91 -8.47 6.16 -1.23
N LYS A 92 -8.15 5.83 -2.49
CA LYS A 92 -7.00 6.40 -3.22
C LYS A 92 -7.10 7.92 -3.29
N ASP A 93 -8.25 8.46 -3.70
CA ASP A 93 -8.46 9.91 -3.82
C ASP A 93 -8.36 10.59 -2.46
N PHE A 94 -8.89 9.97 -1.40
CA PHE A 94 -8.73 10.46 -0.04
C PHE A 94 -7.24 10.54 0.37
N ILE A 95 -6.45 9.51 0.05
CA ILE A 95 -5.01 9.49 0.34
C ILE A 95 -4.29 10.58 -0.44
N CYS A 96 -4.55 10.71 -1.74
CA CYS A 96 -3.93 11.73 -2.59
C CYS A 96 -4.27 13.17 -2.15
N ASN A 97 -5.45 13.38 -1.57
CA ASN A 97 -5.86 14.69 -1.07
C ASN A 97 -5.26 15.06 0.31
N ASN A 98 -4.79 14.07 1.08
CA ASN A 98 -4.30 14.30 2.44
C ASN A 98 -2.78 14.07 2.62
N PHE A 99 -2.11 13.46 1.64
CA PHE A 99 -0.68 13.14 1.70
C PHE A 99 0.02 13.51 0.38
N TYR A 100 1.31 13.81 0.44
CA TYR A 100 2.13 13.93 -0.76
C TYR A 100 2.31 12.56 -1.42
N THR A 101 1.88 12.43 -2.67
CA THR A 101 1.99 11.19 -3.45
C THR A 101 3.06 11.29 -4.53
N ILE A 102 3.51 10.13 -5.00
CA ILE A 102 4.47 10.02 -6.11
C ILE A 102 3.73 9.41 -7.30
N ASP A 103 3.22 10.26 -8.19
CA ASP A 103 2.33 9.86 -9.28
C ASP A 103 2.97 8.84 -10.25
N TYR A 104 4.25 8.96 -10.57
CA TYR A 104 4.93 8.03 -11.48
C TYR A 104 5.17 6.63 -10.89
N LEU A 105 4.92 6.43 -9.58
CA LEU A 105 4.92 5.11 -8.92
C LEU A 105 3.50 4.56 -8.72
N TYR A 106 2.47 5.27 -9.15
CA TYR A 106 1.10 4.78 -9.07
C TYR A 106 0.87 3.63 -10.05
N ASP A 107 0.35 2.52 -9.53
CA ASP A 107 -0.05 1.36 -10.33
C ASP A 107 -1.53 1.05 -10.12
N ASP A 108 -2.29 0.97 -11.20
CA ASP A 108 -3.69 0.57 -11.20
C ASP A 108 -3.85 -0.86 -11.72
N TYR A 109 -3.60 -1.83 -10.84
CA TYR A 109 -3.83 -3.24 -11.15
C TYR A 109 -5.29 -3.69 -10.97
N ILE A 110 -6.20 -2.78 -10.60
CA ILE A 110 -7.65 -3.06 -10.66
C ILE A 110 -8.11 -2.93 -12.10
N LYS A 111 -7.77 -1.81 -12.75
CA LYS A 111 -8.11 -1.55 -14.14
C LYS A 111 -7.29 -2.40 -15.12
N TYR A 112 -6.01 -2.63 -14.80
CA TYR A 112 -5.06 -3.40 -15.61
C TYR A 112 -4.44 -4.53 -14.77
N PRO A 113 -5.18 -5.64 -14.53
CA PRO A 113 -4.70 -6.76 -13.74
C PRO A 113 -3.41 -7.35 -14.30
N LYS A 114 -2.54 -7.84 -13.43
CA LYS A 114 -1.34 -8.58 -13.85
C LYS A 114 -1.73 -9.91 -14.52
N ILE A 115 -0.82 -10.50 -15.28
CA ILE A 115 -1.03 -11.80 -15.98
C ILE A 115 -1.50 -12.88 -15.01
N ASN A 116 -1.02 -12.87 -13.76
CA ASN A 116 -1.45 -13.77 -12.69
C ASN A 116 -2.76 -13.36 -11.99
N LYS A 117 -3.54 -12.46 -12.59
CA LYS A 117 -4.81 -11.92 -12.08
C LYS A 117 -4.70 -11.14 -10.75
N TYR A 118 -3.50 -10.70 -10.38
CA TYR A 118 -3.34 -9.82 -9.22
C TYR A 118 -4.01 -8.49 -9.45
N GLN A 119 -4.81 -8.04 -8.48
CA GLN A 119 -5.51 -6.75 -8.47
C GLN A 119 -5.24 -5.99 -7.18
N SER A 120 -4.92 -4.71 -7.29
CA SER A 120 -4.76 -3.75 -6.20
C SER A 120 -4.48 -2.36 -6.79
N LEU A 121 -4.80 -1.28 -6.10
CA LEU A 121 -4.16 0.02 -6.36
C LEU A 121 -2.88 0.11 -5.53
N HIS A 122 -1.80 0.61 -6.11
CA HIS A 122 -0.56 0.90 -5.40
C HIS A 122 -0.33 2.40 -5.43
N VAL A 123 -0.30 3.03 -4.27
CA VAL A 123 -0.05 4.46 -4.09
C VAL A 123 1.18 4.62 -3.20
N TYR A 124 2.09 5.51 -3.56
CA TYR A 124 3.27 5.80 -2.74
C TYR A 124 3.14 7.18 -2.13
N ILE A 125 3.19 7.25 -0.81
CA ILE A 125 3.15 8.51 -0.08
C ILE A 125 4.52 8.84 0.53
N ILE A 126 4.82 10.12 0.60
CA ILE A 126 5.99 10.65 1.29
C ILE A 126 5.53 11.26 2.61
N THR A 127 6.09 10.72 3.69
CA THR A 127 6.04 11.31 5.02
C THR A 127 7.50 11.60 5.43
N ASN A 128 7.94 11.33 6.65
CA ASN A 128 9.37 11.25 6.98
C ASN A 128 10.06 10.04 6.33
N ILE A 129 9.26 9.08 5.86
CA ILE A 129 9.66 7.89 5.12
C ILE A 129 8.74 7.69 3.92
N LEU A 130 9.19 6.89 2.95
CA LEU A 130 8.38 6.47 1.80
C LEU A 130 7.57 5.23 2.17
N ILE A 131 6.24 5.27 1.98
CA ILE A 131 5.32 4.18 2.30
C ILE A 131 4.54 3.80 1.05
N GLU A 132 4.58 2.51 0.68
CA GLU A 132 3.67 1.92 -0.30
C GLU A 132 2.32 1.63 0.34
N ILE A 133 1.23 2.15 -0.19
CA ILE A 133 -0.13 1.82 0.22
C ILE A 133 -0.76 0.94 -0.86
N GLN A 134 -1.18 -0.26 -0.49
CA GLN A 134 -1.90 -1.21 -1.34
C GLN A 134 -3.37 -1.20 -0.93
N ILE A 135 -4.28 -0.90 -1.87
CA ILE A 135 -5.72 -0.81 -1.63
C ILE A 135 -6.42 -1.88 -2.46
N ARG A 136 -7.22 -2.72 -1.80
CA ARG A 136 -7.98 -3.79 -2.46
C ARG A 136 -9.16 -4.26 -1.61
N ASN A 137 -10.19 -4.84 -2.22
CA ASN A 137 -11.27 -5.46 -1.49
C ASN A 137 -10.91 -6.86 -0.97
N SER A 138 -11.79 -7.46 -0.18
CA SER A 138 -11.59 -8.79 0.42
C SER A 138 -11.39 -9.88 -0.64
N LEU A 139 -12.11 -9.84 -1.77
CA LEU A 139 -11.97 -10.81 -2.85
C LEU A 139 -10.61 -10.69 -3.56
N MET A 140 -10.18 -9.46 -3.90
CA MET A 140 -8.85 -9.21 -4.48
C MET A 140 -7.74 -9.67 -3.51
N ASN A 141 -7.95 -9.46 -2.19
CA ASN A 141 -7.02 -9.92 -1.16
C ASN A 141 -6.97 -11.45 -1.08
N PHE A 142 -8.11 -12.13 -1.11
CA PHE A 142 -8.18 -13.59 -1.15
C PHE A 142 -7.44 -14.15 -2.37
N ASN A 143 -7.70 -13.61 -3.56
CA ASN A 143 -7.03 -14.03 -4.80
C ASN A 143 -5.52 -13.78 -4.78
N ALA A 144 -5.07 -12.69 -4.15
CA ALA A 144 -3.65 -12.37 -4.01
C ALA A 144 -2.90 -13.29 -3.02
N ILE A 145 -3.60 -13.92 -2.07
CA ILE A 145 -3.00 -14.82 -1.07
C ILE A 145 -3.14 -16.28 -1.48
N ASN A 146 -4.33 -16.68 -1.97
CA ASN A 146 -4.70 -18.08 -2.19
C ASN A 146 -4.89 -18.44 -3.68
N GLY A 147 -5.00 -17.44 -4.55
CA GLY A 147 -5.21 -17.63 -5.99
C GLY A 147 -3.92 -17.76 -6.78
N THR A 148 -4.04 -17.72 -8.11
CA THR A 148 -2.90 -17.75 -9.04
C THR A 148 -1.90 -16.63 -8.82
N ALA A 149 -2.34 -15.53 -8.18
CA ALA A 149 -1.48 -14.39 -7.80
C ALA A 149 -0.48 -14.71 -6.68
N SER A 150 -0.72 -15.76 -5.87
CA SER A 150 0.17 -16.16 -4.78
C SER A 150 1.47 -16.80 -5.25
N ASN A 151 1.50 -17.39 -6.45
CA ASN A 151 2.62 -18.15 -7.00
C ASN A 151 3.80 -17.26 -7.49
N TYR A 152 3.79 -15.97 -7.19
CA TYR A 152 4.82 -15.00 -7.63
C TYR A 152 5.92 -14.74 -6.59
N TYR A 153 6.05 -15.63 -5.59
CA TYR A 153 7.06 -15.48 -4.54
C TYR A 153 8.04 -16.65 -4.50
#